data_cd611b939819f35a57bec9810ef92421
#
_entry.id   cd611b939819f35a57bec9810ef92421
#
_cell.length_a   1.000
_cell.length_b   1.000
_cell.length_c   1.000
_cell.angle_alpha   90.00
_cell.angle_beta   90.00
_cell.angle_gamma   90.00
#
_symmetry.space_group_name_H-M   'P 1'
#
loop_
_entity.id
_entity.type
_entity.pdbx_description
1 polymer ?
#
loop_
_entity_poly.entity_id
_entity_poly.type
_entity_poly.pdbx_seq_one_letter_code
_entity_poly.pdbx_strand_id
1 'polypeptide(L)'
;MYSKDDNDGRGKYATVSLQKPKDPGPETTFDYVGNTGKVWTCPPKGWRMTYKKIKALENDNRLYFEGESLRVKDYWNERKNAGKRIDTLWNDLPENSAASKELEKIFNQRGIFDNPKPTELIKRCLEISNSSAIVLDFFAGSGTTGQAVLELNKADDGNREFILCTNNEVTDSNPNGIAYDVTSKRLKRVMTGSCYDGTKDFVWLKDNTPLEDNLDVYEIADVSNFEATAGKTPFDVIDETLYGKEKCTSIKEKVEWVCENFEATQKQLEEN
;
A
#
# COMPACT_ATOMS: atom_id res chain seq x y z
N MET A 1 9.39 24.11 15.09
CA MET A 1 9.12 24.95 13.89
C MET A 1 10.47 25.37 13.30
N TYR A 2 10.67 25.20 12.01
CA TYR A 2 11.90 25.55 11.28
C TYR A 2 11.87 27.06 10.95
N SER A 3 12.37 27.89 11.85
CA SER A 3 12.25 29.35 11.73
C SER A 3 13.58 30.11 11.71
N LYS A 4 14.70 29.44 12.02
CA LYS A 4 16.04 30.03 12.03
C LYS A 4 16.75 29.75 10.72
N ASP A 5 17.57 30.68 10.23
CA ASP A 5 18.38 30.55 9.01
C ASP A 5 19.68 31.30 9.21
N ASP A 6 20.81 30.67 8.96
CA ASP A 6 22.14 31.30 9.05
C ASP A 6 22.60 31.89 7.71
N ASN A 7 21.78 31.77 6.65
CA ASN A 7 22.11 32.19 5.29
C ASN A 7 23.37 31.52 4.72
N ASP A 8 23.67 30.28 5.17
CA ASP A 8 24.83 29.48 4.75
C ASP A 8 24.50 28.53 3.56
N GLY A 9 23.34 28.73 2.92
CA GLY A 9 22.85 27.93 1.81
C GLY A 9 22.15 26.63 2.18
N ARG A 10 22.14 26.22 3.46
CA ARG A 10 21.45 25.00 3.93
C ARG A 10 19.95 25.23 4.21
N GLY A 11 19.57 26.50 4.31
CA GLY A 11 18.18 26.91 4.54
C GLY A 11 17.74 26.84 6.00
N LYS A 12 16.42 26.89 6.21
CA LYS A 12 15.84 27.01 7.55
C LYS A 12 16.07 25.76 8.39
N TYR A 13 16.33 25.98 9.69
CA TYR A 13 16.51 24.89 10.65
C TYR A 13 15.70 25.08 11.94
N ALA A 14 15.47 23.97 12.62
CA ALA A 14 15.07 23.91 14.03
C ALA A 14 16.26 23.49 14.89
N THR A 15 16.21 23.70 16.19
CA THR A 15 17.28 23.26 17.09
C THR A 15 16.83 22.10 17.95
N VAL A 16 17.66 21.07 18.06
CA VAL A 16 17.44 19.87 18.86
C VAL A 16 18.46 19.81 19.99
N SER A 17 18.00 19.57 21.22
CA SER A 17 18.87 19.43 22.38
C SER A 17 19.84 18.27 22.23
N LEU A 18 21.10 18.48 22.57
CA LEU A 18 22.11 17.42 22.68
C LEU A 18 22.09 16.68 24.02
N GLN A 19 21.23 17.06 24.94
CA GLN A 19 21.05 16.31 26.18
C GLN A 19 20.29 14.99 25.93
N LYS A 20 20.75 13.91 26.56
CA LYS A 20 20.04 12.61 26.54
C LYS A 20 18.69 12.68 27.26
N PRO A 21 17.66 11.96 26.79
CA PRO A 21 16.40 11.83 27.53
C PRO A 21 16.45 10.79 28.67
N LYS A 22 17.40 9.84 28.63
CA LYS A 22 17.57 8.74 29.59
C LYS A 22 18.99 8.77 30.19
N ASP A 23 19.28 7.81 31.06
CA ASP A 23 20.51 7.69 31.80
C ASP A 23 21.80 7.77 30.98
N PRO A 24 22.86 8.37 31.52
CA PRO A 24 24.13 8.55 30.83
C PRO A 24 24.86 7.22 30.66
N GLY A 25 25.66 7.13 29.58
CA GLY A 25 26.64 6.07 29.40
C GLY A 25 28.06 6.65 29.44
N PRO A 26 29.09 5.83 29.66
CA PRO A 26 30.47 6.34 29.88
C PRO A 26 30.99 7.14 28.69
N GLU A 27 30.67 6.80 27.48
CA GLU A 27 31.11 7.50 26.26
C GLU A 27 30.41 8.85 26.01
N THR A 28 29.39 9.18 26.79
CA THR A 28 28.55 10.37 26.60
C THR A 28 28.54 11.28 27.84
N THR A 29 29.39 10.98 28.83
CA THR A 29 29.58 11.76 30.08
C THR A 29 30.94 12.41 30.06
N PHE A 30 30.99 13.66 29.58
CA PHE A 30 32.23 14.45 29.47
C PHE A 30 31.86 15.94 29.36
N ASP A 31 32.76 16.82 29.81
CA ASP A 31 32.66 18.25 29.50
C ASP A 31 33.15 18.51 28.09
N TYR A 32 32.37 19.26 27.33
CA TYR A 32 32.68 19.53 25.92
C TYR A 32 33.44 20.84 25.78
N VAL A 33 34.65 20.80 25.19
CA VAL A 33 35.45 21.98 24.89
C VAL A 33 35.27 22.40 23.45
N GLY A 34 34.60 23.52 23.21
CA GLY A 34 34.36 24.08 21.90
C GLY A 34 35.61 24.63 21.24
N ASN A 35 35.53 24.95 19.93
CA ASN A 35 36.64 25.52 19.16
C ASN A 35 37.13 26.89 19.70
N THR A 36 36.26 27.63 20.36
CA THR A 36 36.61 28.92 21.03
C THR A 36 37.26 28.77 22.38
N GLY A 37 37.46 27.54 22.87
CA GLY A 37 37.95 27.25 24.22
C GLY A 37 36.86 27.32 25.30
N LYS A 38 35.62 27.67 24.98
CA LYS A 38 34.53 27.62 25.95
C LYS A 38 34.24 26.16 26.34
N VAL A 39 34.11 25.94 27.65
CA VAL A 39 33.75 24.64 28.21
C VAL A 39 32.25 24.58 28.45
N TRP A 40 31.64 23.51 27.98
CA TRP A 40 30.24 23.20 28.19
C TRP A 40 30.12 22.02 29.14
N THR A 41 29.59 22.25 30.33
CA THR A 41 29.45 21.22 31.35
C THR A 41 28.53 20.11 30.90
N CYS A 42 28.90 18.86 31.20
CA CYS A 42 28.10 17.69 30.91
C CYS A 42 26.69 17.80 31.49
N PRO A 43 25.64 17.65 30.70
CA PRO A 43 24.28 17.63 31.25
C PRO A 43 24.08 16.46 32.22
N PRO A 44 23.17 16.55 33.20
CA PRO A 44 22.94 15.49 34.19
C PRO A 44 22.65 14.11 33.60
N LYS A 45 22.06 14.07 32.43
CA LYS A 45 21.75 12.82 31.71
C LYS A 45 22.76 12.48 30.59
N GLY A 46 23.88 13.19 30.54
CA GLY A 46 24.89 13.06 29.48
C GLY A 46 24.49 13.61 28.13
N TRP A 47 25.39 13.53 27.19
CA TRP A 47 25.19 13.96 25.82
C TRP A 47 24.52 12.87 24.98
N ARG A 48 23.79 13.24 23.94
CA ARG A 48 23.22 12.28 22.95
C ARG A 48 24.26 11.64 22.05
N MET A 49 25.46 12.22 21.97
CA MET A 49 26.52 11.85 21.05
C MET A 49 27.86 11.81 21.76
N THR A 50 28.80 11.08 21.20
CA THR A 50 30.18 11.04 21.65
C THR A 50 30.90 12.38 21.37
N TYR A 51 31.99 12.66 22.09
CA TYR A 51 32.80 13.89 21.93
C TYR A 51 33.18 14.10 20.43
N LYS A 52 33.67 13.05 19.78
CA LYS A 52 34.09 13.09 18.36
C LYS A 52 32.94 13.53 17.44
N LYS A 53 31.72 13.05 17.66
CA LYS A 53 30.56 13.43 16.86
C LYS A 53 30.14 14.88 17.10
N ILE A 54 30.17 15.36 18.36
CA ILE A 54 29.87 16.77 18.68
C ILE A 54 30.90 17.68 18.03
N LYS A 55 32.17 17.30 18.08
CA LYS A 55 33.28 18.08 17.48
C LYS A 55 33.14 18.16 15.94
N ALA A 56 32.73 17.07 15.31
CA ALA A 56 32.45 17.07 13.88
C ALA A 56 31.30 18.01 13.49
N LEU A 57 30.22 18.04 14.32
CA LEU A 57 29.09 18.95 14.12
C LEU A 57 29.51 20.43 14.33
N GLU A 58 30.40 20.72 15.26
CA GLU A 58 30.93 22.08 15.44
C GLU A 58 31.73 22.52 14.21
N ASN A 59 32.65 21.68 13.73
CA ASN A 59 33.46 21.95 12.56
C ASN A 59 32.63 22.15 11.27
N ASP A 60 31.44 21.51 11.22
CA ASP A 60 30.46 21.67 10.13
C ASP A 60 29.46 22.81 10.38
N ASN A 61 29.71 23.68 11.35
CA ASN A 61 28.81 24.78 11.75
C ASN A 61 27.36 24.33 12.05
N ARG A 62 27.20 23.11 12.58
CA ARG A 62 25.88 22.54 12.91
C ARG A 62 25.49 22.66 14.37
N LEU A 63 26.36 23.24 15.21
CA LEU A 63 26.00 23.52 16.60
C LEU A 63 25.31 24.89 16.72
N TYR A 64 24.32 24.91 17.57
CA TYR A 64 23.62 26.13 17.99
C TYR A 64 23.83 26.32 19.49
N PHE A 65 24.36 27.48 19.84
CA PHE A 65 24.71 27.85 21.23
C PHE A 65 23.60 28.75 21.78
N GLU A 66 22.89 28.30 22.81
CA GLU A 66 21.78 29.00 23.42
C GLU A 66 22.02 29.09 24.95
N GLY A 67 22.54 30.23 25.43
CA GLY A 67 22.93 30.38 26.82
C GLY A 67 23.97 29.34 27.27
N GLU A 68 23.60 28.51 28.24
CA GLU A 68 24.38 27.35 28.73
C GLU A 68 24.06 26.05 27.97
N SER A 69 23.15 26.09 26.97
CA SER A 69 22.68 24.90 26.28
C SER A 69 23.38 24.73 24.95
N LEU A 70 23.83 23.50 24.67
CA LEU A 70 24.35 23.08 23.39
C LEU A 70 23.29 22.31 22.61
N ARG A 71 22.99 22.77 21.40
CA ARG A 71 21.95 22.23 20.56
C ARG A 71 22.51 21.94 19.17
N VAL A 72 21.84 21.08 18.40
CA VAL A 72 22.18 20.77 17.00
C VAL A 72 21.16 21.41 16.07
N LYS A 73 21.62 21.98 14.96
CA LYS A 73 20.79 22.49 13.87
C LYS A 73 20.26 21.32 13.05
N ASP A 74 18.94 21.23 12.95
CA ASP A 74 18.21 20.23 12.17
C ASP A 74 17.58 20.95 10.98
N TYR A 75 18.13 20.73 9.78
CA TYR A 75 17.77 21.49 8.59
C TYR A 75 16.54 20.91 7.89
N TRP A 76 15.58 21.77 7.54
CA TRP A 76 14.37 21.38 6.84
C TRP A 76 14.67 20.70 5.49
N ASN A 77 15.62 21.24 4.72
CA ASN A 77 15.98 20.69 3.41
C ASN A 77 16.50 19.25 3.48
N GLU A 78 17.12 18.86 4.59
CA GLU A 78 17.57 17.47 4.80
C GLU A 78 16.42 16.57 5.31
N ARG A 79 15.46 17.15 6.04
CA ARG A 79 14.33 16.43 6.64
C ARG A 79 13.14 16.24 5.72
N LYS A 80 12.88 17.21 4.84
CA LYS A 80 11.68 17.18 3.97
C LYS A 80 11.53 15.91 3.13
N ASN A 81 12.65 15.27 2.79
CA ASN A 81 12.69 14.04 2.00
C ASN A 81 12.99 12.79 2.85
N ALA A 82 13.21 12.92 4.16
CA ALA A 82 13.54 11.79 5.02
C ALA A 82 12.33 10.90 5.37
N GLY A 83 11.13 11.32 4.99
CA GLY A 83 9.88 10.67 5.37
C GLY A 83 9.58 10.77 6.87
N LYS A 84 8.35 10.55 7.24
CA LYS A 84 7.94 10.40 8.63
C LYS A 84 7.96 8.91 8.98
N ARG A 85 8.54 8.54 10.12
CA ARG A 85 8.38 7.17 10.63
C ARG A 85 6.91 6.90 10.87
N ILE A 86 6.47 5.73 10.45
CA ILE A 86 5.11 5.28 10.73
C ILE A 86 5.00 4.97 12.22
N ASP A 87 4.00 5.55 12.85
CA ASP A 87 3.68 5.27 14.23
C ASP A 87 3.02 3.89 14.34
N THR A 88 3.15 3.23 15.49
CA THR A 88 2.52 1.93 15.76
C THR A 88 1.06 2.07 16.21
N LEU A 89 0.61 3.26 16.54
CA LEU A 89 -0.76 3.57 16.91
C LEU A 89 -1.39 4.50 15.88
N TRP A 90 -2.47 4.04 15.22
CA TRP A 90 -3.23 4.76 14.21
C TRP A 90 -4.64 5.02 14.73
N ASN A 91 -4.82 6.15 15.41
CA ASN A 91 -6.09 6.57 15.99
C ASN A 91 -6.79 7.68 15.18
N ASP A 92 -6.22 8.02 14.02
CA ASP A 92 -6.69 9.04 13.08
C ASP A 92 -7.41 8.43 11.86
N LEU A 93 -7.53 7.10 11.80
CA LEU A 93 -8.17 6.39 10.69
C LEU A 93 -9.68 6.21 10.93
N PRO A 94 -10.47 6.14 9.84
CA PRO A 94 -11.89 5.85 9.94
C PRO A 94 -12.16 4.47 10.56
N GLU A 95 -13.27 4.36 11.27
CA GLU A 95 -13.76 3.08 11.81
C GLU A 95 -14.43 2.22 10.74
N ASN A 96 -14.68 0.93 11.04
CA ASN A 96 -15.38 0.00 10.14
C ASN A 96 -16.77 0.49 9.72
N SER A 97 -17.42 1.31 10.55
CA SER A 97 -18.71 1.94 10.21
C SER A 97 -18.62 2.84 8.97
N ALA A 98 -17.50 3.49 8.73
CA ALA A 98 -17.25 4.29 7.53
C ALA A 98 -17.10 3.39 6.29
N ALA A 99 -16.42 2.25 6.42
CA ALA A 99 -16.28 1.27 5.35
C ALA A 99 -17.62 0.68 4.92
N SER A 100 -18.51 0.38 5.88
CA SER A 100 -19.87 -0.10 5.57
C SER A 100 -20.69 0.94 4.80
N LYS A 101 -20.58 2.23 5.17
CA LYS A 101 -21.23 3.34 4.45
C LYS A 101 -20.64 3.55 3.04
N GLU A 102 -19.34 3.38 2.88
CA GLU A 102 -18.69 3.44 1.56
C GLU A 102 -19.22 2.33 0.66
N LEU A 103 -19.27 1.09 1.18
CA LEU A 103 -19.78 -0.05 0.45
C LEU A 103 -21.28 0.13 0.11
N GLU A 104 -22.10 0.68 1.03
CA GLU A 104 -23.49 1.06 0.76
C GLU A 104 -23.59 2.06 -0.41
N LYS A 105 -22.72 3.05 -0.48
CA LYS A 105 -22.68 4.02 -1.59
C LYS A 105 -22.30 3.37 -2.93
N ILE A 106 -21.36 2.41 -2.91
CA ILE A 106 -20.93 1.68 -4.11
C ILE A 106 -22.03 0.74 -4.63
N PHE A 107 -22.77 0.09 -3.74
CA PHE A 107 -23.78 -0.91 -4.11
C PHE A 107 -25.21 -0.38 -4.14
N ASN A 108 -25.47 0.82 -3.62
CA ASN A 108 -26.81 1.33 -3.30
C ASN A 108 -27.63 0.39 -2.40
N GLN A 109 -26.94 -0.46 -1.64
CA GLN A 109 -27.54 -1.49 -0.80
C GLN A 109 -26.77 -1.63 0.51
N ARG A 110 -27.49 -1.79 1.63
CA ARG A 110 -26.92 -2.08 2.95
C ARG A 110 -26.68 -3.57 3.15
N GLY A 111 -25.70 -3.90 3.96
CA GLY A 111 -25.46 -5.26 4.43
C GLY A 111 -25.01 -6.23 3.35
N ILE A 112 -24.42 -5.73 2.25
CA ILE A 112 -23.90 -6.58 1.17
C ILE A 112 -22.71 -7.42 1.61
N PHE A 113 -21.98 -6.94 2.62
CA PHE A 113 -20.82 -7.62 3.21
C PHE A 113 -20.64 -7.21 4.68
N ASP A 114 -20.32 -8.19 5.53
CA ASP A 114 -20.11 -7.97 6.95
C ASP A 114 -18.67 -7.50 7.23
N ASN A 115 -18.55 -6.46 8.07
CA ASN A 115 -17.26 -5.95 8.56
C ASN A 115 -16.22 -5.59 7.49
N PRO A 116 -16.56 -4.81 6.46
CA PRO A 116 -15.57 -4.34 5.49
C PRO A 116 -14.51 -3.49 6.18
N LYS A 117 -13.27 -3.53 5.69
CA LYS A 117 -12.20 -2.68 6.21
C LYS A 117 -12.23 -1.30 5.55
N PRO A 118 -11.87 -0.23 6.27
CA PRO A 118 -11.76 1.10 5.67
C PRO A 118 -10.67 1.14 4.59
N THR A 119 -10.97 1.73 3.44
CA THR A 119 -10.02 1.90 2.34
C THR A 119 -8.80 2.70 2.79
N GLU A 120 -8.99 3.73 3.64
CA GLU A 120 -7.91 4.53 4.21
C GLU A 120 -6.92 3.72 5.08
N LEU A 121 -7.40 2.69 5.79
CA LEU A 121 -6.52 1.81 6.55
C LEU A 121 -5.58 1.04 5.62
N ILE A 122 -6.11 0.49 4.54
CA ILE A 122 -5.31 -0.27 3.58
C ILE A 122 -4.35 0.67 2.83
N LYS A 123 -4.80 1.86 2.43
CA LYS A 123 -3.89 2.87 1.83
C LYS A 123 -2.73 3.20 2.75
N ARG A 124 -2.97 3.41 4.05
CA ARG A 124 -1.91 3.63 5.05
C ARG A 124 -0.90 2.47 5.11
N CYS A 125 -1.36 1.23 4.98
CA CYS A 125 -0.46 0.07 4.90
C CYS A 125 0.36 0.10 3.59
N LEU A 126 -0.24 0.47 2.47
CA LEU A 126 0.39 0.47 1.16
C LEU A 126 1.36 1.66 0.95
N GLU A 127 1.15 2.79 1.64
CA GLU A 127 2.07 3.93 1.63
C GLU A 127 3.49 3.59 2.11
N ILE A 128 3.66 2.45 2.80
CA ILE A 128 4.98 1.93 3.23
C ILE A 128 5.72 1.28 2.06
N SER A 129 5.00 0.81 1.06
CA SER A 129 5.56 0.16 -0.13
C SER A 129 5.95 1.19 -1.21
N ASN A 130 6.66 0.73 -2.23
CA ASN A 130 6.95 1.57 -3.39
C ASN A 130 5.71 1.70 -4.31
N SER A 131 5.76 2.67 -5.24
CA SER A 131 4.66 2.94 -6.17
C SER A 131 4.53 1.94 -7.34
N SER A 132 5.36 0.88 -7.36
CA SER A 132 5.33 -0.22 -8.34
C SER A 132 5.27 -1.60 -7.67
N ALA A 133 4.77 -1.68 -6.44
CA ALA A 133 4.68 -2.93 -5.69
C ALA A 133 3.56 -3.83 -6.19
N ILE A 134 3.76 -5.15 -6.11
CA ILE A 134 2.70 -6.14 -6.26
C ILE A 134 2.11 -6.39 -4.87
N VAL A 135 0.81 -6.20 -4.73
CA VAL A 135 0.05 -6.32 -3.49
C VAL A 135 -0.74 -7.62 -3.50
N LEU A 136 -0.44 -8.53 -2.59
CA LEU A 136 -1.13 -9.81 -2.46
C LEU A 136 -2.01 -9.81 -1.22
N ASP A 137 -3.31 -10.09 -1.40
CA ASP A 137 -4.29 -10.23 -0.32
C ASP A 137 -5.00 -11.58 -0.43
N PHE A 138 -4.73 -12.48 0.52
CA PHE A 138 -5.32 -13.82 0.56
C PHE A 138 -6.75 -13.85 1.10
N PHE A 139 -7.25 -12.76 1.65
CA PHE A 139 -8.56 -12.67 2.28
C PHE A 139 -9.29 -11.40 1.80
N ALA A 140 -9.38 -11.23 0.49
CA ALA A 140 -9.88 -10.02 -0.16
C ALA A 140 -11.26 -9.57 0.33
N GLY A 141 -12.12 -10.49 0.74
CA GLY A 141 -13.43 -10.20 1.29
C GLY A 141 -14.23 -9.26 0.39
N SER A 142 -14.44 -8.02 0.83
CA SER A 142 -15.17 -7.01 0.04
C SER A 142 -14.33 -6.32 -1.06
N GLY A 143 -13.06 -6.70 -1.28
CA GLY A 143 -12.20 -6.10 -2.30
C GLY A 143 -11.60 -4.73 -1.94
N THR A 144 -11.53 -4.40 -0.64
CA THR A 144 -11.01 -3.11 -0.17
C THR A 144 -9.57 -2.86 -0.62
N THR A 145 -8.73 -3.91 -0.60
CA THR A 145 -7.33 -3.81 -1.00
C THR A 145 -7.19 -3.42 -2.48
N GLY A 146 -7.98 -4.00 -3.37
CA GLY A 146 -7.97 -3.61 -4.79
C GLY A 146 -8.35 -2.14 -4.98
N GLN A 147 -9.44 -1.67 -4.36
CA GLN A 147 -9.83 -0.26 -4.42
C GLN A 147 -8.73 0.66 -3.87
N ALA A 148 -8.09 0.30 -2.75
CA ALA A 148 -7.02 1.09 -2.15
C ALA A 148 -5.80 1.23 -3.09
N VAL A 149 -5.43 0.15 -3.80
CA VAL A 149 -4.36 0.17 -4.81
C VAL A 149 -4.72 1.13 -5.95
N LEU A 150 -5.92 1.00 -6.51
CA LEU A 150 -6.40 1.85 -7.60
C LEU A 150 -6.43 3.33 -7.20
N GLU A 151 -6.92 3.66 -6.00
CA GLU A 151 -6.95 5.03 -5.50
C GLU A 151 -5.55 5.61 -5.29
N LEU A 152 -4.59 4.81 -4.79
CA LEU A 152 -3.21 5.25 -4.63
C LEU A 152 -2.53 5.47 -5.97
N ASN A 153 -2.69 4.56 -6.93
CA ASN A 153 -2.13 4.72 -8.28
C ASN A 153 -2.63 6.00 -8.93
N LYS A 154 -3.93 6.31 -8.79
CA LYS A 154 -4.51 7.56 -9.28
C LYS A 154 -3.97 8.79 -8.55
N ALA A 155 -3.65 8.69 -7.27
CA ALA A 155 -3.20 9.81 -6.43
C ALA A 155 -1.72 10.16 -6.63
N ASP A 156 -0.86 9.17 -6.87
CA ASP A 156 0.60 9.35 -6.95
C ASP A 156 1.21 8.96 -8.30
N ASP A 157 0.36 8.70 -9.31
CA ASP A 157 0.76 8.23 -10.65
C ASP A 157 1.60 6.94 -10.57
N GLY A 158 1.25 6.07 -9.61
CA GLY A 158 1.91 4.79 -9.36
C GLY A 158 1.41 3.70 -10.31
N ASN A 159 2.17 2.60 -10.35
CA ASN A 159 1.84 1.39 -11.11
C ASN A 159 1.89 0.16 -10.20
N ARG A 160 1.15 0.23 -9.08
CA ARG A 160 0.98 -0.94 -8.20
C ARG A 160 -0.01 -1.89 -8.84
N GLU A 161 0.27 -3.17 -8.72
CA GLU A 161 -0.61 -4.25 -9.12
C GLU A 161 -1.19 -4.95 -7.89
N PHE A 162 -2.32 -5.63 -8.03
CA PHE A 162 -2.88 -6.41 -6.94
C PHE A 162 -3.30 -7.80 -7.39
N ILE A 163 -3.13 -8.76 -6.47
CA ILE A 163 -3.63 -10.13 -6.58
C ILE A 163 -4.53 -10.35 -5.36
N LEU A 164 -5.81 -10.59 -5.61
CA LEU A 164 -6.80 -10.82 -4.57
C LEU A 164 -7.26 -12.27 -4.60
N CYS A 165 -7.14 -12.94 -3.46
CA CYS A 165 -7.66 -14.29 -3.30
C CYS A 165 -8.78 -14.26 -2.25
N THR A 166 -9.88 -14.93 -2.52
CA THR A 166 -10.96 -15.14 -1.56
C THR A 166 -11.67 -16.44 -1.85
N ASN A 167 -12.20 -17.09 -0.81
CA ASN A 167 -13.16 -18.16 -1.03
C ASN A 167 -14.46 -17.56 -1.60
N ASN A 168 -15.07 -18.27 -2.52
CA ASN A 168 -16.34 -17.83 -3.09
C ASN A 168 -17.52 -18.34 -2.24
N GLU A 169 -17.57 -17.94 -0.98
CA GLU A 169 -18.63 -18.32 -0.05
C GLU A 169 -19.98 -17.81 -0.54
N VAL A 170 -20.90 -18.72 -0.70
CA VAL A 170 -22.29 -18.43 -1.08
C VAL A 170 -23.10 -18.14 0.18
N THR A 171 -23.83 -17.04 0.18
CA THR A 171 -24.75 -16.64 1.25
C THR A 171 -26.09 -16.25 0.67
N ASP A 172 -27.13 -16.11 1.51
CA ASP A 172 -28.45 -15.65 1.05
C ASP A 172 -28.40 -14.28 0.36
N SER A 173 -27.48 -13.42 0.80
CA SER A 173 -27.28 -12.09 0.20
C SER A 173 -26.38 -12.11 -1.04
N ASN A 174 -25.58 -13.14 -1.23
CA ASN A 174 -24.59 -13.28 -2.31
C ASN A 174 -24.70 -14.68 -2.92
N PRO A 175 -25.74 -14.95 -3.72
CA PRO A 175 -26.04 -16.28 -4.24
C PRO A 175 -25.01 -16.80 -5.27
N ASN A 176 -24.21 -15.91 -5.90
CA ASN A 176 -23.11 -16.29 -6.79
C ASN A 176 -21.75 -16.30 -6.05
N GLY A 177 -21.77 -16.12 -4.73
CA GLY A 177 -20.59 -16.07 -3.88
C GLY A 177 -19.97 -14.68 -3.73
N ILE A 178 -19.23 -14.50 -2.65
CA ILE A 178 -18.61 -13.22 -2.25
C ILE A 178 -17.63 -12.72 -3.31
N ALA A 179 -16.85 -13.59 -3.92
CA ALA A 179 -15.88 -13.21 -4.94
C ALA A 179 -16.55 -12.49 -6.12
N TYR A 180 -17.66 -13.02 -6.60
CA TYR A 180 -18.40 -12.44 -7.71
C TYR A 180 -19.32 -11.31 -7.28
N ASP A 181 -20.23 -11.56 -6.32
CA ASP A 181 -21.30 -10.62 -5.97
C ASP A 181 -20.78 -9.39 -5.23
N VAL A 182 -19.66 -9.49 -4.52
CA VAL A 182 -19.10 -8.38 -3.74
C VAL A 182 -17.77 -7.90 -4.32
N THR A 183 -16.74 -8.73 -4.31
CA THR A 183 -15.36 -8.33 -4.65
C THR A 183 -15.27 -7.80 -6.08
N SER A 184 -15.65 -8.61 -7.07
CA SER A 184 -15.52 -8.23 -8.48
C SER A 184 -16.48 -7.10 -8.86
N LYS A 185 -17.71 -7.10 -8.34
CA LYS A 185 -18.68 -6.02 -8.58
C LYS A 185 -18.24 -4.70 -7.98
N ARG A 186 -17.64 -4.70 -6.76
CA ARG A 186 -17.06 -3.48 -6.16
C ARG A 186 -16.01 -2.90 -7.09
N LEU A 187 -15.01 -3.72 -7.45
CA LEU A 187 -13.90 -3.28 -8.30
C LEU A 187 -14.40 -2.80 -9.66
N LYS A 188 -15.28 -3.56 -10.32
CA LYS A 188 -15.88 -3.14 -11.58
C LYS A 188 -16.54 -1.77 -11.49
N ARG A 189 -17.33 -1.51 -10.43
CA ARG A 189 -18.03 -0.25 -10.21
C ARG A 189 -17.08 0.91 -10.01
N VAL A 190 -16.09 0.77 -9.13
CA VAL A 190 -15.14 1.86 -8.84
C VAL A 190 -14.19 2.13 -10.00
N MET A 191 -13.84 1.11 -10.81
CA MET A 191 -12.98 1.26 -11.97
C MET A 191 -13.68 1.91 -13.15
N THR A 192 -14.90 1.50 -13.47
CA THR A 192 -15.55 1.88 -14.73
C THR A 192 -16.75 2.81 -14.56
N GLY A 193 -17.23 3.03 -13.33
CA GLY A 193 -18.49 3.74 -13.08
C GLY A 193 -19.74 2.97 -13.53
N SER A 194 -19.61 1.65 -13.79
CA SER A 194 -20.72 0.79 -14.21
C SER A 194 -20.58 -0.61 -13.62
N CYS A 195 -21.66 -1.38 -13.63
CA CYS A 195 -21.65 -2.78 -13.20
C CYS A 195 -21.93 -3.73 -14.38
N TYR A 196 -21.75 -5.04 -14.18
CA TYR A 196 -22.00 -6.10 -15.17
C TYR A 196 -23.46 -6.14 -15.64
N ASP A 197 -24.40 -5.71 -14.79
CA ASP A 197 -25.84 -5.59 -15.11
C ASP A 197 -26.22 -4.28 -15.83
N GLY A 198 -25.23 -3.46 -16.17
CA GLY A 198 -25.42 -2.16 -16.82
C GLY A 198 -25.79 -1.02 -15.88
N THR A 199 -25.88 -1.24 -14.57
CA THR A 199 -26.15 -0.19 -13.57
C THR A 199 -25.00 0.84 -13.60
N LYS A 200 -25.37 2.14 -13.64
CA LYS A 200 -24.41 3.29 -13.67
C LYS A 200 -24.70 4.33 -12.60
N ASP A 201 -25.86 4.29 -11.97
CA ASP A 201 -26.34 5.33 -11.05
C ASP A 201 -26.17 4.86 -9.59
N PHE A 202 -24.92 4.82 -9.10
CA PHE A 202 -24.66 4.55 -7.69
C PHE A 202 -24.10 5.78 -6.98
N VAL A 203 -24.44 5.89 -5.68
CA VAL A 203 -24.21 7.09 -4.87
C VAL A 203 -22.73 7.45 -4.78
N TRP A 204 -21.83 6.48 -4.82
CA TRP A 204 -20.38 6.71 -4.78
C TRP A 204 -19.87 7.63 -5.89
N LEU A 205 -20.46 7.57 -7.09
CA LEU A 205 -20.11 8.41 -8.23
C LEU A 205 -20.49 9.90 -8.07
N LYS A 206 -21.28 10.26 -7.06
CA LYS A 206 -21.57 11.67 -6.78
C LYS A 206 -20.36 12.41 -6.21
N ASP A 207 -19.56 11.70 -5.47
CA ASP A 207 -18.40 12.24 -4.75
C ASP A 207 -17.06 11.81 -5.40
N ASN A 208 -17.08 10.84 -6.35
CA ASN A 208 -15.90 10.21 -6.91
C ASN A 208 -15.99 10.09 -8.43
N THR A 209 -14.83 9.98 -9.08
CA THR A 209 -14.72 9.64 -10.50
C THR A 209 -14.19 8.20 -10.64
N PRO A 210 -14.55 7.48 -11.71
CA PRO A 210 -13.99 6.16 -11.99
C PRO A 210 -12.45 6.16 -11.94
N LEU A 211 -11.89 5.05 -11.48
CA LEU A 211 -10.44 4.91 -11.24
C LEU A 211 -9.68 4.49 -12.50
N GLU A 212 -10.40 3.98 -13.51
CA GLU A 212 -9.89 3.64 -14.85
C GLU A 212 -8.71 2.67 -14.83
N ASP A 213 -8.99 1.35 -14.71
CA ASP A 213 -7.99 0.30 -14.71
C ASP A 213 -8.59 -1.01 -15.25
N ASN A 214 -7.82 -2.10 -15.24
CA ASN A 214 -8.22 -3.43 -15.69
C ASN A 214 -8.37 -4.40 -14.50
N LEU A 215 -9.20 -5.43 -14.70
CA LEU A 215 -9.39 -6.50 -13.73
C LEU A 215 -9.64 -7.82 -14.48
N ASP A 216 -8.77 -8.79 -14.26
CA ASP A 216 -8.98 -10.16 -14.64
C ASP A 216 -9.52 -10.96 -13.45
N VAL A 217 -10.54 -11.76 -13.67
CA VAL A 217 -11.16 -12.59 -12.64
C VAL A 217 -10.99 -14.05 -13.03
N TYR A 218 -10.34 -14.81 -12.15
CA TYR A 218 -10.09 -16.23 -12.34
C TYR A 218 -10.84 -17.06 -11.32
N GLU A 219 -11.34 -18.21 -11.74
CA GLU A 219 -11.87 -19.24 -10.87
C GLU A 219 -10.87 -20.39 -10.80
N ILE A 220 -10.52 -20.81 -9.57
CA ILE A 220 -9.68 -21.98 -9.37
C ILE A 220 -10.58 -23.21 -9.31
N ALA A 221 -10.44 -24.10 -10.29
CA ALA A 221 -11.11 -25.37 -10.32
C ALA A 221 -10.13 -26.51 -10.01
N ASP A 222 -10.54 -27.44 -9.16
CA ASP A 222 -9.83 -28.70 -8.99
C ASP A 222 -10.01 -29.58 -10.22
N VAL A 223 -8.91 -29.78 -10.93
CA VAL A 223 -8.85 -30.73 -12.04
C VAL A 223 -8.32 -32.04 -11.46
N SER A 224 -9.23 -32.94 -11.10
CA SER A 224 -8.85 -34.24 -10.56
C SER A 224 -8.00 -35.02 -11.56
N ASN A 225 -6.88 -35.59 -11.06
CA ASN A 225 -6.00 -36.46 -11.81
C ASN A 225 -6.78 -37.59 -12.50
N PHE A 226 -6.81 -37.57 -13.82
CA PHE A 226 -7.11 -38.63 -14.81
C PHE A 226 -8.19 -39.68 -14.51
N GLU A 227 -8.72 -39.78 -13.30
CA GLU A 227 -9.85 -40.64 -12.99
C GLU A 227 -11.15 -39.84 -13.04
N ALA A 228 -11.95 -40.11 -14.03
CA ALA A 228 -13.21 -39.43 -14.32
C ALA A 228 -14.27 -39.56 -13.19
N THR A 229 -14.06 -38.90 -12.06
CA THR A 229 -15.08 -38.68 -11.05
C THR A 229 -15.93 -37.48 -11.39
N ALA A 230 -16.68 -37.50 -12.44
CA ALA A 230 -17.74 -36.61 -12.90
C ALA A 230 -17.75 -36.47 -14.41
N GLY A 231 -17.00 -37.27 -15.19
CA GLY A 231 -17.00 -37.23 -16.64
C GLY A 231 -16.35 -36.04 -17.28
N LYS A 232 -15.60 -35.20 -16.52
CA LYS A 232 -14.85 -34.06 -17.05
C LYS A 232 -13.35 -34.31 -16.97
N THR A 233 -12.65 -34.10 -18.06
CA THR A 233 -11.18 -34.10 -18.11
C THR A 233 -10.64 -32.68 -17.87
N PRO A 234 -9.32 -32.53 -17.55
CA PRO A 234 -8.70 -31.22 -17.49
C PRO A 234 -8.98 -30.31 -18.67
N PHE A 235 -9.04 -30.88 -19.87
CA PHE A 235 -9.32 -30.17 -21.12
C PHE A 235 -10.78 -29.72 -21.28
N ASP A 236 -11.71 -30.38 -20.58
CA ASP A 236 -13.12 -29.94 -20.56
C ASP A 236 -13.34 -28.65 -19.77
N VAL A 237 -12.37 -28.27 -18.90
CA VAL A 237 -12.43 -27.11 -18.02
C VAL A 237 -11.70 -25.90 -18.63
N ILE A 238 -10.79 -26.12 -19.58
CA ILE A 238 -10.10 -25.03 -20.28
C ILE A 238 -11.09 -24.32 -21.23
N ASP A 239 -11.29 -23.03 -20.99
CA ASP A 239 -12.09 -22.18 -21.89
C ASP A 239 -11.18 -21.57 -22.97
N GLU A 240 -11.17 -22.18 -24.13
CA GLU A 240 -10.37 -21.74 -25.29
C GLU A 240 -10.77 -20.36 -25.82
N THR A 241 -11.96 -19.86 -25.47
CA THR A 241 -12.40 -18.52 -25.88
C THR A 241 -11.63 -17.41 -25.20
N LEU A 242 -11.10 -17.67 -24.00
CA LEU A 242 -10.20 -16.74 -23.30
C LEU A 242 -8.90 -16.47 -24.06
N TYR A 243 -8.52 -17.38 -24.95
CA TYR A 243 -7.33 -17.27 -25.79
C TYR A 243 -7.62 -16.84 -27.24
N GLY A 244 -8.82 -16.28 -27.47
CA GLY A 244 -9.21 -15.73 -28.78
C GLY A 244 -9.57 -16.76 -29.85
N LYS A 245 -9.83 -18.00 -29.47
CA LYS A 245 -10.28 -19.04 -30.39
C LYS A 245 -11.77 -19.37 -30.23
N GLU A 246 -12.46 -19.66 -31.31
CA GLU A 246 -13.80 -20.27 -31.25
C GLU A 246 -13.71 -21.66 -30.61
N LYS A 247 -14.80 -22.09 -29.93
CA LYS A 247 -14.85 -23.38 -29.23
C LYS A 247 -14.38 -24.52 -30.13
N CYS A 248 -13.44 -25.33 -29.61
CA CYS A 248 -13.01 -26.54 -30.28
C CYS A 248 -14.15 -27.56 -30.36
N THR A 249 -14.25 -28.28 -31.45
CA THR A 249 -15.32 -29.25 -31.70
C THR A 249 -15.08 -30.60 -31.02
N SER A 250 -13.83 -30.87 -30.61
CA SER A 250 -13.43 -32.11 -29.94
C SER A 250 -12.30 -31.86 -28.93
N ILE A 251 -12.20 -32.77 -27.96
CA ILE A 251 -11.10 -32.76 -26.97
C ILE A 251 -9.75 -32.87 -27.66
N LYS A 252 -9.65 -33.68 -28.71
CA LYS A 252 -8.41 -33.86 -29.47
C LYS A 252 -7.96 -32.55 -30.12
N GLU A 253 -8.85 -31.83 -30.75
CA GLU A 253 -8.60 -30.53 -31.36
C GLU A 253 -8.15 -29.50 -30.32
N LYS A 254 -8.78 -29.53 -29.17
CA LYS A 254 -8.44 -28.64 -28.04
C LYS A 254 -7.05 -28.92 -27.48
N VAL A 255 -6.68 -30.19 -27.31
CA VAL A 255 -5.34 -30.62 -26.90
C VAL A 255 -4.29 -30.20 -27.91
N GLU A 256 -4.51 -30.46 -29.18
CA GLU A 256 -3.58 -30.06 -30.24
C GLU A 256 -3.40 -28.56 -30.27
N TRP A 257 -4.48 -27.79 -30.17
CA TRP A 257 -4.43 -26.34 -30.16
C TRP A 257 -3.67 -25.78 -28.92
N VAL A 258 -3.92 -26.32 -27.72
CA VAL A 258 -3.21 -25.88 -26.50
C VAL A 258 -1.72 -26.18 -26.60
N CYS A 259 -1.35 -27.38 -27.11
CA CYS A 259 0.06 -27.75 -27.30
C CYS A 259 0.77 -26.86 -28.35
N GLU A 260 0.09 -26.54 -29.44
CA GLU A 260 0.65 -25.68 -30.49
C GLU A 260 0.79 -24.22 -30.10
N ASN A 261 -0.07 -23.72 -29.20
CA ASN A 261 -0.11 -22.30 -28.84
C ASN A 261 0.47 -22.00 -27.44
N PHE A 262 0.92 -23.02 -26.73
CA PHE A 262 1.45 -22.86 -25.36
C PHE A 262 2.65 -21.91 -25.33
N GLU A 263 3.64 -22.12 -26.19
CA GLU A 263 4.84 -21.27 -26.25
C GLU A 263 4.52 -19.86 -26.74
N ALA A 264 3.59 -19.69 -27.67
CA ALA A 264 3.18 -18.38 -28.17
C ALA A 264 2.44 -17.58 -27.09
N THR A 265 1.57 -18.24 -26.32
CA THR A 265 0.84 -17.63 -25.20
C THR A 265 1.79 -17.24 -24.06
N GLN A 266 2.75 -18.13 -23.70
CA GLN A 266 3.77 -17.84 -22.71
C GLN A 266 4.61 -16.62 -23.13
N LYS A 267 5.04 -16.56 -24.38
CA LYS A 267 5.83 -15.45 -24.91
C LYS A 267 5.06 -14.11 -24.93
N GLN A 268 3.76 -14.14 -25.23
CA GLN A 268 2.91 -12.93 -25.12
C GLN A 268 2.75 -12.44 -23.70
N LEU A 269 2.74 -13.34 -22.70
CA LEU A 269 2.66 -12.99 -21.29
C LEU A 269 3.99 -12.44 -20.74
N GLU A 270 5.13 -12.82 -21.34
CA GLU A 270 6.46 -12.31 -20.99
C GLU A 270 6.78 -10.95 -21.64
N GLU A 271 6.10 -10.60 -22.74
CA GLU A 271 6.32 -9.36 -23.51
C GLU A 271 5.38 -8.21 -23.08
N ASN A 272 4.36 -8.46 -22.23
CA ASN A 272 3.45 -7.47 -21.63
C ASN A 272 3.77 -7.25 -20.16
#